data_bf0e43b3cb280e75b4f4d565849777ae
#
_entry.id   bf0e43b3cb280e75b4f4d565849777ae
#
_cell.length_a   1.000
_cell.length_b   1.000
_cell.length_c   1.000
_cell.angle_alpha   90.00
_cell.angle_beta   90.00
_cell.angle_gamma   90.00
#
_symmetry.space_group_name_H-M   'P 1'
#
loop_
_entity.id
_entity.type
_entity.pdbx_description
1 polymer ?
#
loop_
_entity_poly.entity_id
_entity_poly.type
_entity_poly.pdbx_seq_one_letter_code
_entity_poly.pdbx_strand_id
1 'polypeptide(L)'
;MSRNLYPNFIQFIQDSMQELTDRGQEVELAGVLYHIGENDMSWGPFRRGAAERMQTLVNASRESLDLPELKCFVSQQPPTDDKQVNEIDVTSMIAEVAAADPHLIHVKTFDLPPQEKKLVLDTAGVVALGEELAKSWLKES
;
A
#
# COMPACT_ATOMS: atom_id res chain seq x y z
N MET A 1 -15.17 -20.93 -4.81
CA MET A 1 -13.96 -20.07 -4.84
C MET A 1 -14.11 -18.99 -3.79
N SER A 2 -13.16 -18.88 -2.88
CA SER A 2 -13.12 -17.79 -1.90
C SER A 2 -12.99 -16.46 -2.66
N ARG A 3 -13.82 -15.45 -2.31
CA ARG A 3 -13.69 -14.09 -2.84
C ARG A 3 -12.55 -13.31 -2.17
N ASN A 4 -11.86 -13.94 -1.22
CA ASN A 4 -10.73 -13.34 -0.54
C ASN A 4 -9.48 -13.47 -1.42
N LEU A 5 -8.95 -12.34 -1.86
CA LEU A 5 -7.77 -12.29 -2.72
C LEU A 5 -6.45 -12.48 -1.93
N TYR A 6 -6.48 -12.26 -0.63
CA TYR A 6 -5.28 -12.30 0.20
C TYR A 6 -4.55 -13.66 0.18
N PRO A 7 -5.21 -14.82 0.35
CA PRO A 7 -4.53 -16.11 0.24
C PRO A 7 -3.86 -16.33 -1.11
N ASN A 8 -4.51 -15.89 -2.20
CA ASN A 8 -3.95 -16.00 -3.54
C ASN A 8 -2.72 -15.10 -3.73
N PHE A 9 -2.73 -13.91 -3.12
CA PHE A 9 -1.58 -12.99 -3.13
C PHE A 9 -0.37 -13.62 -2.42
N ILE A 10 -0.55 -14.16 -1.22
CA ILE A 10 0.52 -14.82 -0.48
C ILE A 10 1.05 -16.04 -1.23
N GLN A 11 0.16 -16.90 -1.73
CA GLN A 11 0.55 -18.08 -2.50
C GLN A 11 1.33 -17.70 -3.75
N PHE A 12 0.91 -16.65 -4.47
CA PHE A 12 1.62 -16.17 -5.66
C PHE A 12 3.05 -15.72 -5.34
N ILE A 13 3.27 -15.02 -4.22
CA ILE A 13 4.61 -14.62 -3.79
C ILE A 13 5.46 -15.86 -3.50
N GLN A 14 4.95 -16.78 -2.69
CA GLN A 14 5.66 -18.00 -2.31
C GLN A 14 6.02 -18.86 -3.51
N ASP A 15 5.08 -19.10 -4.41
CA ASP A 15 5.30 -19.88 -5.63
C ASP A 15 6.32 -19.20 -6.55
N SER A 16 6.26 -17.86 -6.67
CA SER A 16 7.21 -17.11 -7.50
C SER A 16 8.64 -17.18 -6.95
N MET A 17 8.80 -17.03 -5.64
CA MET A 17 10.11 -17.13 -4.98
C MET A 17 10.67 -18.56 -5.13
N GLN A 18 9.84 -19.58 -4.94
CA GLN A 18 10.24 -20.98 -5.11
C GLN A 18 10.68 -21.27 -6.54
N GLU A 19 9.89 -20.85 -7.53
CA GLU A 19 10.22 -21.04 -8.96
C GLU A 19 11.57 -20.42 -9.34
N LEU A 20 11.86 -19.21 -8.86
CA LEU A 20 13.13 -18.55 -9.11
C LEU A 20 14.30 -19.28 -8.42
N THR A 21 14.10 -19.74 -7.19
CA THR A 21 15.09 -20.52 -6.45
C THR A 21 15.37 -21.85 -7.14
N ASP A 22 14.35 -22.54 -7.64
CA ASP A 22 14.50 -23.81 -8.39
C ASP A 22 15.27 -23.61 -9.70
N ARG A 23 15.26 -22.42 -10.27
CA ARG A 23 16.10 -22.01 -11.42
C ARG A 23 17.51 -21.62 -11.02
N GLY A 24 17.90 -21.76 -9.75
CA GLY A 24 19.23 -21.44 -9.24
C GLY A 24 19.48 -19.94 -9.04
N GLN A 25 18.42 -19.14 -8.93
CA GLN A 25 18.53 -17.71 -8.64
C GLN A 25 18.48 -17.48 -7.12
N GLU A 26 19.29 -16.56 -6.63
CA GLU A 26 19.15 -16.01 -5.28
C GLU A 26 18.02 -15.00 -5.29
N VAL A 27 17.07 -15.17 -4.38
CA VAL A 27 15.82 -14.39 -4.36
C VAL A 27 15.60 -13.81 -2.98
N GLU A 28 15.33 -12.52 -2.94
CA GLU A 28 14.92 -11.79 -1.73
C GLU A 28 13.61 -11.04 -1.99
N LEU A 29 12.65 -11.12 -1.06
CA LEU A 29 11.47 -10.26 -1.07
C LEU A 29 11.83 -8.94 -0.39
N ALA A 30 12.14 -7.93 -1.19
CA ALA A 30 12.63 -6.64 -0.72
C ALA A 30 11.56 -5.77 -0.01
N GLY A 31 10.28 -5.99 -0.30
CA GLY A 31 9.18 -5.25 0.33
C GLY A 31 7.86 -5.42 -0.39
N VAL A 32 6.82 -4.80 0.18
CA VAL A 32 5.47 -4.73 -0.40
C VAL A 32 5.10 -3.28 -0.64
N LEU A 33 4.62 -2.97 -1.84
CA LEU A 33 4.03 -1.68 -2.19
C LEU A 33 2.51 -1.79 -2.12
N TYR A 34 1.86 -0.98 -1.29
CA TYR A 34 0.41 -1.00 -1.11
C TYR A 34 -0.19 0.39 -1.28
N HIS A 35 -1.15 0.52 -2.19
CA HIS A 35 -1.89 1.76 -2.41
C HIS A 35 -3.35 1.61 -1.99
N ILE A 36 -3.80 2.47 -1.07
CA ILE A 36 -5.20 2.57 -0.66
C ILE A 36 -5.92 3.41 -1.71
N GLY A 37 -6.68 2.75 -2.56
CA GLY A 37 -7.34 3.35 -3.72
C GLY A 37 -8.67 4.04 -3.42
N GLU A 38 -9.33 4.43 -4.51
CA GLU A 38 -10.57 5.21 -4.47
C GLU A 38 -11.72 4.55 -3.70
N ASN A 39 -11.85 3.24 -3.72
CA ASN A 39 -12.94 2.54 -3.04
C ASN A 39 -12.89 2.74 -1.53
N ASP A 40 -11.70 2.65 -0.94
CA ASP A 40 -11.50 2.88 0.49
C ASP A 40 -11.53 4.38 0.85
N MET A 41 -11.25 5.26 -0.13
CA MET A 41 -11.15 6.70 0.08
C MET A 41 -12.42 7.47 -0.26
N SER A 42 -13.39 6.88 -0.99
CA SER A 42 -14.60 7.56 -1.47
C SER A 42 -15.80 7.48 -0.51
N TRP A 43 -15.80 6.57 0.44
CA TRP A 43 -16.94 6.35 1.32
C TRP A 43 -16.56 6.37 2.79
N GLY A 44 -17.24 7.19 3.58
CA GLY A 44 -16.92 7.44 4.99
C GLY A 44 -16.70 6.18 5.86
N PRO A 45 -17.57 5.16 5.81
CA PRO A 45 -17.34 3.92 6.55
C PRO A 45 -16.05 3.21 6.20
N PHE A 46 -15.66 3.21 4.91
CA PHE A 46 -14.39 2.61 4.50
C PHE A 46 -13.19 3.45 4.91
N ARG A 47 -13.29 4.78 4.79
CA ARG A 47 -12.24 5.70 5.26
C ARG A 47 -11.93 5.52 6.74
N ARG A 48 -12.95 5.42 7.59
CA ARG A 48 -12.76 5.27 9.05
C ARG A 48 -11.91 4.05 9.42
N GLY A 49 -12.02 2.96 8.69
CA GLY A 49 -11.27 1.74 8.96
C GLY A 49 -10.05 1.54 8.04
N ALA A 50 -9.69 2.51 7.19
CA ALA A 50 -8.66 2.31 6.18
C ALA A 50 -7.28 1.98 6.78
N ALA A 51 -6.85 2.75 7.78
CA ALA A 51 -5.55 2.54 8.45
C ALA A 51 -5.52 1.21 9.23
N GLU A 52 -6.60 0.84 9.93
CA GLU A 52 -6.70 -0.43 10.65
C GLU A 52 -6.64 -1.64 9.71
N ARG A 53 -7.39 -1.59 8.60
CA ARG A 53 -7.33 -2.66 7.59
C ARG A 53 -5.97 -2.78 6.94
N MET A 54 -5.34 -1.64 6.64
CA MET A 54 -3.98 -1.60 6.13
C MET A 54 -2.99 -2.25 7.11
N GLN A 55 -3.04 -1.87 8.39
CA GLN A 55 -2.19 -2.46 9.42
C GLN A 55 -2.43 -3.97 9.57
N THR A 56 -3.70 -4.40 9.52
CA THR A 56 -4.05 -5.83 9.54
C THR A 56 -3.44 -6.57 8.35
N LEU A 57 -3.50 -5.98 7.15
CA LEU A 57 -2.92 -6.59 5.95
C LEU A 57 -1.39 -6.68 6.05
N VAL A 58 -0.72 -5.63 6.52
CA VAL A 58 0.73 -5.60 6.73
C VAL A 58 1.16 -6.70 7.72
N ASN A 59 0.52 -6.76 8.88
CA ASN A 59 0.84 -7.75 9.90
C ASN A 59 0.60 -9.18 9.42
N ALA A 60 -0.54 -9.44 8.77
CA ALA A 60 -0.85 -10.74 8.20
C ALA A 60 0.16 -11.15 7.11
N SER A 61 0.61 -10.20 6.28
CA SER A 61 1.61 -10.49 5.24
C SER A 61 2.97 -10.89 5.85
N ARG A 62 3.42 -10.16 6.87
CA ARG A 62 4.65 -10.51 7.62
C ARG A 62 4.57 -11.88 8.26
N GLU A 63 3.45 -12.18 8.90
CA GLU A 63 3.20 -13.48 9.53
C GLU A 63 3.16 -14.61 8.50
N SER A 64 2.39 -14.45 7.41
CA SER A 64 2.21 -15.49 6.39
C SER A 64 3.47 -15.78 5.58
N LEU A 65 4.38 -14.80 5.47
CA LEU A 65 5.65 -14.92 4.74
C LEU A 65 6.82 -15.24 5.67
N ASP A 66 6.61 -15.28 6.98
CA ASP A 66 7.67 -15.43 8.01
C ASP A 66 8.77 -14.36 7.89
N LEU A 67 8.36 -13.12 7.60
CA LEU A 67 9.23 -11.97 7.42
C LEU A 67 8.78 -10.81 8.32
N PRO A 68 9.08 -10.85 9.64
CA PRO A 68 8.56 -9.87 10.61
C PRO A 68 9.02 -8.43 10.34
N GLU A 69 10.17 -8.26 9.69
CA GLU A 69 10.76 -6.95 9.34
C GLU A 69 10.51 -6.55 7.88
N LEU A 70 9.61 -7.26 7.17
CA LEU A 70 9.29 -6.95 5.77
C LEU A 70 8.85 -5.49 5.64
N LYS A 71 9.58 -4.73 4.84
CA LYS A 71 9.27 -3.33 4.57
C LYS A 71 7.97 -3.21 3.77
N CYS A 72 7.06 -2.38 4.25
CA CYS A 72 5.80 -2.09 3.58
C CYS A 72 5.71 -0.60 3.27
N PHE A 73 5.63 -0.26 1.99
CA PHE A 73 5.48 1.11 1.51
C PHE A 73 4.01 1.36 1.22
N VAL A 74 3.39 2.21 2.02
CA VAL A 74 1.95 2.46 1.95
C VAL A 74 1.69 3.87 1.48
N SER A 75 0.85 4.00 0.48
CA SER A 75 0.30 5.27 0.02
C SER A 75 -1.23 5.23 0.03
N GLN A 76 -1.87 6.37 -0.07
CA GLN A 76 -3.31 6.47 -0.23
C GLN A 76 -3.63 7.39 -1.41
N GLN A 77 -4.85 7.21 -1.93
CA GLN A 77 -5.42 8.15 -2.88
C GLN A 77 -5.36 9.59 -2.31
N PRO A 78 -4.94 10.59 -3.10
CA PRO A 78 -4.92 11.98 -2.64
C PRO A 78 -6.28 12.45 -2.13
N PRO A 79 -6.33 13.41 -1.19
CA PRO A 79 -7.57 14.04 -0.74
C PRO A 79 -8.34 14.64 -1.92
N THR A 80 -9.66 14.65 -1.82
CA THR A 80 -10.54 15.29 -2.80
C THR A 80 -10.98 16.66 -2.31
N ASP A 81 -11.61 17.46 -3.18
CA ASP A 81 -12.25 18.72 -2.77
C ASP A 81 -13.58 18.50 -2.01
N ASP A 82 -14.04 17.26 -1.91
CA ASP A 82 -15.26 16.91 -1.19
C ASP A 82 -15.03 16.97 0.31
N LYS A 83 -15.64 17.98 0.97
CA LYS A 83 -15.50 18.20 2.40
C LYS A 83 -16.01 17.02 3.24
N GLN A 84 -17.10 16.38 2.85
CA GLN A 84 -17.65 15.25 3.60
C GLN A 84 -16.71 14.04 3.56
N VAL A 85 -16.08 13.82 2.41
CA VAL A 85 -15.09 12.76 2.26
C VAL A 85 -13.83 13.08 3.07
N ASN A 86 -13.42 14.34 3.16
CA ASN A 86 -12.19 14.77 3.83
C ASN A 86 -12.34 15.00 5.35
N GLU A 87 -13.54 14.87 5.93
CA GLU A 87 -13.73 14.90 7.39
C GLU A 87 -12.94 13.81 8.13
N ILE A 88 -12.59 12.72 7.44
CA ILE A 88 -11.78 11.63 7.98
C ILE A 88 -10.40 11.71 7.37
N ASP A 89 -9.45 12.13 8.16
CA ASP A 89 -8.05 12.28 7.73
C ASP A 89 -7.29 10.95 7.74
N VAL A 90 -7.46 10.18 6.67
CA VAL A 90 -6.76 8.89 6.48
C VAL A 90 -5.25 9.06 6.44
N THR A 91 -4.76 10.20 5.94
CA THR A 91 -3.33 10.49 5.86
C THR A 91 -2.68 10.53 7.23
N SER A 92 -3.28 11.27 8.16
CA SER A 92 -2.80 11.33 9.55
C SER A 92 -2.91 9.98 10.24
N MET A 93 -3.99 9.24 10.00
CA MET A 93 -4.16 7.89 10.56
C MET A 93 -3.07 6.92 10.09
N ILE A 94 -2.71 6.94 8.81
CA ILE A 94 -1.61 6.10 8.28
C ILE A 94 -0.27 6.57 8.84
N ALA A 95 -0.05 7.88 8.94
CA ALA A 95 1.18 8.44 9.49
C ALA A 95 1.39 8.04 10.96
N GLU A 96 0.33 7.98 11.77
CA GLU A 96 0.38 7.50 13.15
C GLU A 96 0.79 6.02 13.23
N VAL A 97 0.20 5.17 12.38
CA VAL A 97 0.56 3.75 12.32
C VAL A 97 2.02 3.58 11.88
N ALA A 98 2.45 4.33 10.85
CA ALA A 98 3.83 4.28 10.37
C ALA A 98 4.84 4.79 11.41
N ALA A 99 4.48 5.78 12.22
CA ALA A 99 5.34 6.26 13.30
C ALA A 99 5.59 5.22 14.41
N ALA A 100 4.68 4.25 14.54
CA ALA A 100 4.79 3.16 15.51
C ALA A 100 5.48 1.90 14.97
N ASP A 101 5.72 1.81 13.67
CA ASP A 101 6.27 0.63 12.98
C ASP A 101 7.46 1.05 12.09
N PRO A 102 8.72 0.74 12.47
CA PRO A 102 9.92 1.14 11.74
C PRO A 102 10.02 0.52 10.33
N HIS A 103 9.28 -0.54 10.05
CA HIS A 103 9.26 -1.21 8.75
C HIS A 103 8.03 -0.86 7.91
N LEU A 104 7.22 0.13 8.35
CA LEU A 104 6.11 0.67 7.58
C LEU A 104 6.42 2.10 7.14
N ILE A 105 6.57 2.31 5.86
CA ILE A 105 6.93 3.59 5.26
C ILE A 105 5.69 4.22 4.64
N HIS A 106 5.28 5.37 5.17
CA HIS A 106 4.16 6.13 4.60
C HIS A 106 4.65 7.00 3.45
N VAL A 107 4.22 6.68 2.25
CA VAL A 107 4.53 7.44 1.02
C VAL A 107 3.42 8.46 0.77
N LYS A 108 3.72 9.72 1.06
CA LYS A 108 2.77 10.82 0.87
C LYS A 108 2.57 11.13 -0.61
N THR A 109 1.33 11.21 -1.05
CA THR A 109 0.95 11.37 -2.46
C THR A 109 0.25 12.70 -2.75
N PHE A 110 0.43 13.72 -1.90
CA PHE A 110 -0.25 15.02 -2.03
C PHE A 110 0.14 15.82 -3.26
N ASP A 111 1.36 15.61 -3.76
CA ASP A 111 1.92 16.35 -4.90
C ASP A 111 1.67 15.62 -6.24
N LEU A 112 0.79 14.62 -6.25
CA LEU A 112 0.41 13.96 -7.49
C LEU A 112 -0.32 14.91 -8.43
N PRO A 113 -0.17 14.74 -9.77
CA PRO A 113 -0.84 15.59 -10.74
C PRO A 113 -2.35 15.67 -10.51
N PRO A 114 -2.99 16.82 -10.83
CA PRO A 114 -4.44 16.98 -10.70
C PRO A 114 -5.19 15.92 -11.52
N GLN A 115 -6.32 15.47 -11.01
CA GLN A 115 -7.12 14.42 -11.59
C GLN A 115 -8.37 15.02 -12.25
N GLU A 116 -8.74 14.54 -13.43
CA GLU A 116 -10.02 14.90 -14.05
C GLU A 116 -11.22 14.38 -13.23
N LYS A 117 -11.07 13.18 -12.65
CA LYS A 117 -12.04 12.59 -11.74
C LYS A 117 -11.48 12.60 -10.32
N LYS A 118 -12.25 13.14 -9.39
CA LYS A 118 -11.83 13.44 -8.02
C LYS A 118 -11.22 12.28 -7.21
N LEU A 119 -11.39 11.05 -7.63
CA LEU A 119 -10.99 9.86 -6.85
C LEU A 119 -10.23 8.80 -7.65
N VAL A 120 -10.10 8.97 -8.95
CA VAL A 120 -9.43 7.97 -9.80
C VAL A 120 -8.16 8.59 -10.37
N LEU A 121 -7.02 7.96 -10.16
CA LEU A 121 -5.77 8.37 -10.79
C LEU A 121 -5.87 8.14 -12.30
N ASP A 122 -5.56 9.17 -13.08
CA ASP A 122 -5.32 9.05 -14.51
C ASP A 122 -3.95 8.40 -14.79
N THR A 123 -3.59 8.23 -16.04
CA THR A 123 -2.31 7.61 -16.42
C THR A 123 -1.12 8.39 -15.86
N ALA A 124 -1.15 9.72 -15.90
CA ALA A 124 -0.08 10.54 -15.37
C ALA A 124 0.05 10.41 -13.85
N GLY A 125 -1.09 10.37 -13.15
CA GLY A 125 -1.14 10.13 -11.70
C GLY A 125 -0.60 8.76 -11.31
N VAL A 126 -0.92 7.70 -12.07
CA VAL A 126 -0.39 6.35 -11.82
C VAL A 126 1.13 6.30 -12.00
N VAL A 127 1.66 6.94 -13.05
CA VAL A 127 3.10 7.01 -13.29
C VAL A 127 3.78 7.78 -12.16
N ALA A 128 3.27 8.95 -11.78
CA ALA A 128 3.81 9.76 -10.69
C ALA A 128 3.78 9.00 -9.35
N LEU A 129 2.70 8.27 -9.05
CA LEU A 129 2.63 7.41 -7.87
C LEU A 129 3.73 6.34 -7.88
N GLY A 130 3.95 5.67 -9.02
CA GLY A 130 5.01 4.69 -9.19
C GLY A 130 6.40 5.27 -8.94
N GLU A 131 6.66 6.49 -9.44
CA GLU A 131 7.91 7.21 -9.20
C GLU A 131 8.12 7.54 -7.71
N GLU A 132 7.08 8.00 -7.01
CA GLU A 132 7.18 8.32 -5.58
C GLU A 132 7.40 7.06 -4.73
N LEU A 133 6.74 5.97 -5.05
CA LEU A 133 6.97 4.67 -4.42
C LEU A 133 8.41 4.19 -4.64
N ALA A 134 8.91 4.29 -5.87
CA ALA A 134 10.30 3.91 -6.20
C ALA A 134 11.33 4.81 -5.48
N LYS A 135 11.12 6.12 -5.45
CA LYS A 135 11.99 7.05 -4.70
C LYS A 135 12.01 6.73 -3.20
N SER A 136 10.86 6.39 -2.63
CA SER A 136 10.76 6.02 -1.23
C SER A 136 11.49 4.72 -0.95
N TRP A 137 11.34 3.73 -1.82
CA TRP A 137 12.06 2.46 -1.70
C TRP A 137 13.58 2.67 -1.77
N LEU A 138 14.08 3.46 -2.72
CA LEU A 138 15.51 3.75 -2.87
C LEU A 138 16.14 4.51 -1.70
N LYS A 139 15.36 5.21 -0.89
CA LYS A 139 15.86 5.88 0.32
C LYS A 139 16.01 4.92 1.50
N GLU A 140 15.25 3.84 1.49
CA GLU A 140 15.15 2.89 2.58
C GLU A 140 15.96 1.59 2.31
N SER A 141 16.45 1.41 1.10
CA SER A 141 17.36 0.32 0.72
C SER A 141 18.81 0.74 0.90
#